data_2202b84dfca3f9c4b32d3abd17d9acb5
#
_entry.id   2202b84dfca3f9c4b32d3abd17d9acb5
#
_cell.length_a   1.000
_cell.length_b   1.000
_cell.length_c   1.000
_cell.angle_alpha   90.00
_cell.angle_beta   90.00
_cell.angle_gamma   90.00
#
_symmetry.space_group_name_H-M   'P 1'
#
loop_
_entity.id
_entity.type
_entity.pdbx_description
1 polymer ?
#
loop_
_entity_poly.entity_id
_entity_poly.type
_entity_poly.pdbx_seq_one_letter_code
_entity_poly.pdbx_strand_id
1 'polypeptide(L)'
;AAENPELDWTVVGMPVSSDASPFNNEVMTAVKTSLEPLYPGIPVIPQMGSGTTDGAFFRAAGIPSYSLTGIFINPKDSFAHGLNERIPKVSIPQSLIFWRSMIEELAGPSAVATD
;
A
#
# COMPACT_ATOMS: atom_id res chain seq x y z
N ALA A 1 25.20 7.60 10.68
CA ALA A 1 25.05 6.38 11.43
C ALA A 1 25.94 6.48 12.66
N ALA A 2 25.42 6.25 13.86
CA ALA A 2 26.24 6.17 15.06
C ALA A 2 27.08 4.89 14.92
N GLU A 3 28.38 5.05 14.81
CA GLU A 3 29.30 3.93 14.81
C GLU A 3 29.36 3.37 16.24
N ASN A 4 28.76 2.22 16.45
CA ASN A 4 28.99 1.46 17.65
C ASN A 4 30.16 0.51 17.40
N PRO A 5 31.35 0.72 18.01
CA PRO A 5 32.54 -0.08 17.75
C PRO A 5 32.43 -1.54 18.20
N GLU A 6 31.38 -1.89 18.95
CA GLU A 6 31.10 -3.26 19.39
C GLU A 6 30.23 -4.05 18.38
N LEU A 7 29.76 -3.38 17.29
CA LEU A 7 28.95 -4.02 16.27
C LEU A 7 29.72 -4.11 14.97
N ASP A 8 29.98 -5.33 14.53
CA ASP A 8 30.44 -5.59 13.17
C ASP A 8 29.22 -5.79 12.27
N TRP A 9 29.18 -5.07 11.15
CA TRP A 9 28.07 -5.11 10.22
C TRP A 9 28.55 -5.13 8.78
N THR A 10 27.84 -5.89 7.97
CA THR A 10 28.08 -5.97 6.51
C THR A 10 26.78 -5.71 5.77
N VAL A 11 26.86 -4.96 4.69
CA VAL A 11 25.71 -4.80 3.78
C VAL A 11 25.55 -6.09 2.97
N VAL A 12 24.43 -6.76 3.14
CA VAL A 12 24.07 -7.95 2.36
C VAL A 12 23.08 -7.54 1.26
N GLY A 13 23.55 -7.62 0.02
CA GLY A 13 22.79 -7.21 -1.16
C GLY A 13 22.92 -5.71 -1.46
N MET A 14 22.40 -5.32 -2.61
CA MET A 14 22.35 -3.92 -3.04
C MET A 14 20.99 -3.32 -2.64
N PRO A 15 20.95 -2.24 -1.87
CA PRO A 15 19.71 -1.53 -1.62
C PRO A 15 19.16 -0.96 -2.93
N VAL A 16 17.88 -1.23 -3.20
CA VAL A 16 17.19 -0.65 -4.36
C VAL A 16 16.67 0.71 -3.96
N SER A 17 17.16 1.74 -4.64
CA SER A 17 16.62 3.10 -4.54
C SER A 17 15.69 3.35 -5.71
N SER A 18 14.55 3.97 -5.44
CA SER A 18 13.59 4.38 -6.46
C SER A 18 12.88 5.65 -6.02
N ASP A 19 12.57 6.51 -6.98
CA ASP A 19 11.71 7.66 -6.73
C ASP A 19 10.30 7.23 -6.34
N ALA A 20 9.53 8.13 -5.73
CA ALA A 20 8.12 7.91 -5.48
C ALA A 20 7.35 7.78 -6.80
N SER A 21 6.35 6.92 -6.84
CA SER A 21 5.40 6.91 -7.97
C SER A 21 4.71 8.27 -8.09
N PRO A 22 4.48 8.79 -9.30
CA PRO A 22 3.76 10.04 -9.49
C PRO A 22 2.33 9.92 -8.96
N PHE A 23 1.76 11.04 -8.54
CA PHE A 23 0.35 11.07 -8.15
C PHE A 23 -0.52 10.65 -9.35
N ASN A 24 -1.45 9.73 -9.13
CA ASN A 24 -2.33 9.20 -10.16
C ASN A 24 -3.80 9.38 -9.76
N ASN A 25 -4.52 10.19 -10.52
CA ASN A 25 -5.93 10.48 -10.28
C ASN A 25 -6.84 9.27 -10.50
N GLU A 26 -6.51 8.39 -11.43
CA GLU A 26 -7.27 7.16 -11.71
C GLU A 26 -7.21 6.22 -10.50
N VAL A 27 -6.01 5.96 -10.00
CA VAL A 27 -5.83 5.17 -8.77
C VAL A 27 -6.55 5.79 -7.58
N MET A 28 -6.46 7.12 -7.42
CA MET A 28 -7.16 7.83 -6.34
C MET A 28 -8.68 7.74 -6.45
N THR A 29 -9.21 7.78 -7.68
CA THR A 29 -10.64 7.61 -7.93
C THR A 29 -11.07 6.19 -7.61
N ALA A 30 -10.36 5.20 -8.10
CA ALA A 30 -10.64 3.79 -7.82
C ALA A 30 -10.63 3.50 -6.32
N VAL A 31 -9.67 4.04 -5.56
CA VAL A 31 -9.63 3.91 -4.10
C VAL A 31 -10.88 4.52 -3.46
N LYS A 32 -11.26 5.74 -3.83
CA LYS A 32 -12.45 6.41 -3.27
C LYS A 32 -13.73 5.64 -3.60
N THR A 33 -13.91 5.23 -4.85
CA THR A 33 -15.06 4.44 -5.29
C THR A 33 -15.15 3.13 -4.49
N SER A 34 -14.03 2.45 -4.31
CA SER A 34 -13.98 1.17 -3.59
C SER A 34 -14.18 1.31 -2.07
N LEU A 35 -13.90 2.48 -1.50
CA LEU A 35 -14.12 2.75 -0.07
C LEU A 35 -15.55 3.21 0.23
N GLU A 36 -16.22 3.86 -0.70
CA GLU A 36 -17.52 4.49 -0.45
C GLU A 36 -18.58 3.54 0.14
N PRO A 37 -18.72 2.27 -0.33
CA PRO A 37 -19.67 1.32 0.26
C PRO A 37 -19.31 0.87 1.69
N LEU A 38 -18.03 0.95 2.06
CA LEU A 38 -17.52 0.50 3.36
C LEU A 38 -17.45 1.63 4.37
N TYR A 39 -17.02 2.80 3.90
CA TYR A 39 -16.73 3.98 4.72
C TYR A 39 -17.11 5.25 3.97
N PRO A 40 -18.42 5.58 3.88
CA PRO A 40 -18.90 6.73 3.12
C PRO A 40 -18.22 8.04 3.54
N GLY A 41 -17.73 8.79 2.55
CA GLY A 41 -17.12 10.10 2.78
C GLY A 41 -15.78 10.10 3.51
N ILE A 42 -15.11 8.94 3.68
CA ILE A 42 -13.79 8.90 4.32
C ILE A 42 -12.74 9.61 3.45
N PRO A 43 -11.90 10.48 4.05
CA PRO A 43 -10.83 11.10 3.28
C PRO A 43 -9.74 10.09 2.94
N VAL A 44 -9.28 10.13 1.69
CA VAL A 44 -8.13 9.35 1.20
C VAL A 44 -6.94 10.29 1.08
N ILE A 45 -5.90 10.02 1.85
CA ILE A 45 -4.71 10.87 1.94
C ILE A 45 -3.50 10.06 1.47
N PRO A 46 -2.85 10.45 0.36
CA PRO A 46 -1.59 9.85 -0.04
C PRO A 46 -0.51 10.11 0.99
N GLN A 47 0.25 9.09 1.32
CA GLN A 47 1.37 9.22 2.24
C GLN A 47 2.54 8.36 1.78
N MET A 48 3.73 8.70 2.25
CA MET A 48 4.91 7.87 2.11
C MET A 48 5.14 7.11 3.41
N GLY A 49 5.22 5.78 3.31
CA GLY A 49 5.62 4.94 4.43
C GLY A 49 7.12 4.85 4.56
N SER A 50 7.62 4.67 5.79
CA SER A 50 9.05 4.47 6.06
C SER A 50 9.54 3.05 5.79
N GLY A 51 8.62 2.11 5.57
CA GLY A 51 8.95 0.71 5.27
C GLY A 51 9.26 0.49 3.80
N THR A 52 9.99 -0.58 3.52
CA THR A 52 10.27 -1.03 2.15
C THR A 52 9.24 -2.06 1.70
N THR A 53 8.86 -2.00 0.44
CA THR A 53 8.01 -2.99 -0.22
C THR A 53 8.62 -3.40 -1.55
N ASP A 54 8.18 -4.53 -2.10
CA ASP A 54 8.59 -4.99 -3.44
C ASP A 54 8.27 -3.98 -4.54
N GLY A 55 7.38 -3.04 -4.30
CA GLY A 55 7.10 -1.90 -5.18
C GLY A 55 8.35 -1.08 -5.53
N ALA A 56 9.41 -1.11 -4.70
CA ALA A 56 10.67 -0.43 -4.99
C ALA A 56 11.33 -0.99 -6.26
N PHE A 57 11.29 -2.30 -6.47
CA PHE A 57 11.87 -2.94 -7.68
C PHE A 57 11.10 -2.56 -8.94
N PHE A 58 9.78 -2.52 -8.87
CA PHE A 58 8.94 -2.09 -9.99
C PHE A 58 9.18 -0.63 -10.34
N ARG A 59 9.24 0.26 -9.35
CA ARG A 59 9.54 1.68 -9.57
C ARG A 59 10.93 1.88 -10.16
N ALA A 60 11.94 1.15 -9.69
CA ALA A 60 13.28 1.19 -10.24
C ALA A 60 13.33 0.74 -11.71
N ALA A 61 12.40 -0.13 -12.13
CA ALA A 61 12.20 -0.53 -13.51
C ALA A 61 11.29 0.43 -14.32
N GLY A 62 10.91 1.58 -13.75
CA GLY A 62 10.06 2.58 -14.40
C GLY A 62 8.56 2.29 -14.34
N ILE A 63 8.13 1.30 -13.55
CA ILE A 63 6.72 0.91 -13.41
C ILE A 63 6.17 1.55 -12.14
N PRO A 64 5.20 2.51 -12.24
CA PRO A 64 4.58 3.10 -11.06
C PRO A 64 3.93 2.04 -10.17
N SER A 65 4.19 2.13 -8.86
CA SER A 65 3.67 1.17 -7.88
C SER A 65 3.13 1.90 -6.66
N TYR A 66 1.91 1.58 -6.28
CA TYR A 66 1.18 2.20 -5.17
C TYR A 66 0.87 1.14 -4.13
N SER A 67 1.28 1.37 -2.90
CA SER A 67 0.95 0.47 -1.79
C SER A 67 -0.39 0.87 -1.20
N LEU A 68 -1.31 -0.07 -1.21
CA LEU A 68 -2.64 0.06 -0.62
C LEU A 68 -2.84 -1.07 0.38
N THR A 69 -3.56 -0.79 1.45
CA THR A 69 -4.02 -1.83 2.35
C THR A 69 -5.55 -1.95 2.29
N GLY A 70 -6.04 -3.17 2.16
CA GLY A 70 -7.46 -3.45 2.36
C GLY A 70 -7.79 -3.81 3.82
N ILE A 71 -6.80 -3.77 4.70
CA ILE A 71 -6.99 -4.08 6.13
C ILE A 71 -7.19 -2.77 6.89
N PHE A 72 -8.38 -2.58 7.43
CA PHE A 72 -8.76 -1.38 8.19
C PHE A 72 -8.64 -1.67 9.68
N ILE A 73 -7.74 -0.96 10.34
CA ILE A 73 -7.45 -1.13 11.76
C ILE A 73 -7.47 0.21 12.47
N ASN A 74 -7.81 0.19 13.74
CA ASN A 74 -7.60 1.35 14.58
C ASN A 74 -6.09 1.53 14.79
N PRO A 75 -5.50 2.72 14.58
CA PRO A 75 -4.08 2.96 14.82
C PRO A 75 -3.57 2.57 16.20
N LYS A 76 -4.45 2.63 17.22
CA LYS A 76 -4.11 2.18 18.59
C LYS A 76 -4.01 0.67 18.75
N ASP A 77 -4.56 -0.10 17.79
CA ASP A 77 -4.50 -1.56 17.74
C ASP A 77 -3.60 -2.08 16.62
N SER A 78 -2.73 -1.23 16.11
CA SER A 78 -1.73 -1.62 15.11
C SER A 78 -0.54 -2.31 15.81
N PHE A 79 -0.37 -3.59 15.52
CA PHE A 79 0.70 -4.43 16.07
C PHE A 79 1.55 -5.06 14.98
N ALA A 80 1.61 -4.43 13.82
CA ALA A 80 2.41 -4.90 12.69
C ALA A 80 3.88 -5.08 13.11
N HIS A 81 4.45 -6.23 12.78
CA HIS A 81 5.82 -6.63 13.13
C HIS A 81 6.07 -6.78 14.64
N GLY A 82 5.03 -6.82 15.46
CA GLY A 82 5.13 -7.03 16.91
C GLY A 82 4.89 -8.49 17.32
N LEU A 83 5.21 -8.81 18.58
CA LEU A 83 5.00 -10.16 19.13
C LEU A 83 3.54 -10.61 19.15
N ASN A 84 2.61 -9.66 19.19
CA ASN A 84 1.17 -9.91 19.21
C ASN A 84 0.52 -9.41 17.91
N GLU A 85 1.18 -9.58 16.78
CA GLU A 85 0.67 -9.16 15.49
C GLU A 85 -0.71 -9.77 15.23
N ARG A 86 -1.66 -8.92 14.92
CA ARG A 86 -3.04 -9.30 14.73
C ARG A 86 -3.79 -8.29 13.86
N ILE A 87 -4.86 -8.76 13.24
CA ILE A 87 -5.80 -7.91 12.50
C ILE A 87 -7.23 -8.17 13.02
N PRO A 88 -8.13 -7.19 12.95
CA PRO A 88 -9.53 -7.42 13.27
C PRO A 88 -10.15 -8.40 12.27
N LYS A 89 -10.85 -9.41 12.73
CA LYS A 89 -11.52 -10.38 11.85
C LYS A 89 -12.51 -9.72 10.89
N VAL A 90 -13.15 -8.63 11.32
CA VAL A 90 -14.10 -7.86 10.50
C VAL A 90 -13.41 -7.18 9.30
N SER A 91 -12.11 -6.91 9.37
CA SER A 91 -11.37 -6.32 8.25
C SER A 91 -11.22 -7.28 7.06
N ILE A 92 -11.31 -8.59 7.28
CA ILE A 92 -11.11 -9.58 6.22
C ILE A 92 -12.20 -9.49 5.14
N PRO A 93 -13.52 -9.61 5.46
CA PRO A 93 -14.56 -9.44 4.44
C PRO A 93 -14.56 -8.02 3.83
N GLN A 94 -14.27 -6.99 4.61
CA GLN A 94 -14.16 -5.62 4.10
C GLN A 94 -13.01 -5.49 3.09
N SER A 95 -11.86 -6.11 3.39
CA SER A 95 -10.72 -6.15 2.48
C SER A 95 -11.07 -6.84 1.15
N LEU A 96 -11.81 -7.94 1.19
CA LEU A 96 -12.24 -8.64 -0.04
C LEU A 96 -13.17 -7.77 -0.90
N ILE A 97 -14.10 -7.04 -0.29
CA ILE A 97 -14.98 -6.11 -0.99
C ILE A 97 -14.16 -4.99 -1.62
N PHE A 98 -13.26 -4.38 -0.85
CA PHE A 98 -12.37 -3.31 -1.31
C PHE A 98 -11.52 -3.76 -2.52
N TRP A 99 -10.79 -4.87 -2.40
CA TRP A 99 -9.91 -5.34 -3.45
C TRP A 99 -10.64 -5.80 -4.70
N ARG A 100 -11.82 -6.42 -4.55
CA ARG A 100 -12.66 -6.76 -5.69
C ARG A 100 -13.04 -5.50 -6.47
N SER A 101 -13.54 -4.48 -5.79
CA SER A 101 -13.90 -3.21 -6.41
C SER A 101 -12.70 -2.54 -7.08
N MET A 102 -11.53 -2.53 -6.42
CA MET A 102 -10.29 -1.98 -6.99
C MET A 102 -9.89 -2.66 -8.30
N ILE A 103 -9.99 -3.98 -8.37
CA ILE A 103 -9.66 -4.75 -9.57
C ILE A 103 -10.69 -4.45 -10.68
N GLU A 104 -11.97 -4.40 -10.35
CA GLU A 104 -13.03 -4.07 -11.30
C GLU A 104 -12.87 -2.66 -11.89
N GLU A 105 -12.49 -1.67 -11.06
CA GLU A 105 -12.25 -0.29 -11.49
C GLU A 105 -11.00 -0.12 -12.37
N LEU A 106 -9.89 -0.79 -12.03
CA LEU A 106 -8.60 -0.58 -12.68
C LEU A 106 -8.28 -1.58 -13.80
N ALA A 107 -8.91 -2.73 -13.82
CA ALA A 107 -8.64 -3.81 -14.77
C ALA A 107 -9.91 -4.46 -15.33
N GLY A 108 -11.08 -3.94 -15.01
CA GLY A 108 -12.35 -4.44 -15.53
C GLY A 108 -12.57 -4.04 -17.00
N PRO A 109 -13.57 -4.62 -17.68
CA PRO A 109 -13.85 -4.37 -19.09
C PRO A 109 -14.10 -2.89 -19.42
N SER A 110 -14.59 -2.10 -18.48
CA SER A 110 -14.83 -0.66 -18.66
C SER A 110 -13.54 0.18 -18.60
N ALA A 111 -12.48 -0.32 -17.97
CA ALA A 111 -11.19 0.36 -17.89
C ALA A 111 -10.37 0.23 -19.19
N VAL A 112 -10.69 -0.76 -20.03
CA VAL A 112 -9.97 -1.05 -21.29
C VAL A 112 -10.55 -0.25 -22.49
N ALA A 113 -11.65 0.46 -22.31
CA ALA A 113 -12.39 1.10 -23.39
C ALA A 113 -12.03 2.57 -23.65
N THR A 114 -10.95 3.10 -23.10
CA THR A 114 -10.47 4.47 -23.33
C THR A 114 -9.15 4.47 -24.11
N ASP A 115 -9.21 4.12 -25.39
CA ASP A 115 -8.22 4.52 -26.41
C ASP A 115 -8.72 5.73 -27.18
#